data_7de146914392fee2e2c2751d7ab39d7a
#
_entry.id   7de146914392fee2e2c2751d7ab39d7a
#
_cell.length_a   1.000
_cell.length_b   1.000
_cell.length_c   1.000
_cell.angle_alpha   90.00
_cell.angle_beta   90.00
_cell.angle_gamma   90.00
#
_symmetry.space_group_name_H-M   'P 1'
#
loop_
_entity.id
_entity.type
_entity.pdbx_description
1 polymer ?
#
loop_
_entity_poly.entity_id
_entity_poly.type
_entity_poly.pdbx_seq_one_letter_code
_entity_poly.pdbx_strand_id
1 'polypeptide(L)'
;MNSEEVKAKLKAFFMSDLGVDGSVLNYDTPLFGEEIGLDSVDSLEIISFVDSNFNVSMTGVGKEPFQSIDTISAFIESHKA
;
A
#
# COMPACT_ATOMS: atom_id res chain seq x y z
N MET A 1 -6.51 -3.11 15.01
CA MET A 1 -5.99 -3.89 13.86
C MET A 1 -4.47 -3.88 13.95
N ASN A 2 -3.84 -5.03 13.88
CA ASN A 2 -2.38 -5.09 13.97
C ASN A 2 -1.73 -4.97 12.58
N SER A 3 -0.41 -4.82 12.55
CA SER A 3 0.28 -4.57 11.29
C SER A 3 0.19 -5.76 10.33
N GLU A 4 0.08 -6.97 10.83
CA GLU A 4 -0.09 -8.14 9.97
C GLU A 4 -1.42 -8.10 9.22
N GLU A 5 -2.49 -7.69 9.88
CA GLU A 5 -3.79 -7.55 9.23
C GLU A 5 -3.76 -6.44 8.20
N VAL A 6 -3.13 -5.32 8.51
CA VAL A 6 -2.99 -4.21 7.58
C VAL A 6 -2.21 -4.66 6.34
N LYS A 7 -1.10 -5.33 6.53
CA LYS A 7 -0.26 -5.82 5.42
C LYS A 7 -1.01 -6.83 4.56
N ALA A 8 -1.74 -7.74 5.18
CA ALA A 8 -2.51 -8.74 4.44
C ALA A 8 -3.60 -8.08 3.59
N LYS A 9 -4.29 -7.09 4.13
CA LYS A 9 -5.31 -6.37 3.38
C LYS A 9 -4.72 -5.59 2.23
N LEU A 10 -3.57 -4.95 2.44
CA LEU A 10 -2.89 -4.22 1.37
C LEU A 10 -2.46 -5.18 0.25
N LYS A 11 -1.88 -6.30 0.61
CA LYS A 11 -1.46 -7.27 -0.40
C LYS A 11 -2.65 -7.78 -1.21
N ALA A 12 -3.75 -8.10 -0.54
CA ALA A 12 -4.96 -8.56 -1.23
C ALA A 12 -5.49 -7.50 -2.19
N PHE A 13 -5.46 -6.24 -1.79
CA PHE A 13 -5.87 -5.13 -2.64
C PHE A 13 -4.98 -5.03 -3.88
N PHE A 14 -3.68 -5.10 -3.71
CA PHE A 14 -2.76 -5.02 -4.84
C PHE A 14 -2.97 -6.15 -5.83
N MET A 15 -3.27 -7.34 -5.33
CA MET A 15 -3.50 -8.49 -6.19
C MET A 15 -4.84 -8.40 -6.91
N SER A 16 -5.90 -8.01 -6.21
CA SER A 16 -7.25 -8.03 -6.79
C SER A 16 -7.59 -6.78 -7.58
N ASP A 17 -7.19 -5.60 -7.10
CA ASP A 17 -7.58 -4.34 -7.72
C ASP A 17 -6.52 -3.80 -8.68
N LEU A 18 -5.26 -3.98 -8.36
CA LEU A 18 -4.16 -3.48 -9.19
C LEU A 18 -3.56 -4.58 -10.07
N GLY A 19 -3.99 -5.81 -9.91
CA GLY A 19 -3.54 -6.90 -10.76
C GLY A 19 -2.10 -7.33 -10.56
N VAL A 20 -1.53 -7.06 -9.39
CA VAL A 20 -0.14 -7.43 -9.10
C VAL A 20 -0.04 -8.93 -8.85
N ASP A 21 0.99 -9.56 -9.43
CA ASP A 21 1.25 -10.99 -9.24
C ASP A 21 1.72 -11.23 -7.80
N GLY A 22 0.94 -11.98 -7.04
CA GLY A 22 1.24 -12.25 -5.64
C GLY A 22 2.51 -13.07 -5.43
N SER A 23 2.96 -13.78 -6.46
CA SER A 23 4.19 -14.59 -6.34
C SER A 23 5.45 -13.74 -6.29
N VAL A 24 5.40 -12.50 -6.79
CA VAL A 24 6.53 -11.57 -6.76
C VAL A 24 6.31 -10.45 -5.75
N LEU A 25 5.15 -10.37 -5.12
CA LEU A 25 4.82 -9.29 -4.20
C LEU A 25 5.04 -9.73 -2.76
N ASN A 26 6.14 -9.29 -2.18
CA ASN A 26 6.40 -9.46 -0.76
C ASN A 26 6.14 -8.13 -0.04
N TYR A 27 6.16 -8.15 1.27
CA TYR A 27 5.87 -6.93 2.05
C TYR A 27 6.95 -5.86 1.89
N ASP A 28 8.17 -6.26 1.56
CA ASP A 28 9.29 -5.33 1.37
C ASP A 28 9.60 -5.06 -0.11
N THR A 29 8.82 -5.61 -1.03
CA THR A 29 9.05 -5.43 -2.47
C THR A 29 8.80 -3.98 -2.86
N PRO A 30 9.72 -3.32 -3.60
CA PRO A 30 9.49 -1.97 -4.09
C PRO A 30 8.30 -1.93 -5.05
N LEU A 31 7.28 -1.14 -4.71
CA LEU A 31 6.04 -1.12 -5.47
C LEU A 31 6.17 -0.35 -6.78
N PHE A 32 6.95 0.72 -6.76
CA PHE A 32 7.11 1.59 -7.93
C PHE A 32 8.40 1.29 -8.70
N GLY A 33 9.05 0.17 -8.37
CA GLY A 33 10.23 -0.29 -9.08
C GLY A 33 9.87 -1.08 -10.33
N GLU A 34 10.89 -1.55 -11.02
CA GLU A 34 10.71 -2.27 -12.28
C GLU A 34 9.95 -3.58 -12.14
N GLU A 35 10.10 -4.24 -11.00
CA GLU A 35 9.51 -5.56 -10.79
C GLU A 35 8.00 -5.51 -10.72
N ILE A 36 7.45 -4.56 -9.98
CA ILE A 36 6.00 -4.40 -9.83
C ILE A 36 5.46 -3.37 -10.83
N GLY A 37 6.14 -2.24 -10.98
CA GLY A 37 5.83 -1.29 -12.04
C GLY A 37 4.60 -0.44 -11.83
N LEU A 38 4.23 -0.14 -10.59
CA LEU A 38 3.10 0.76 -10.33
C LEU A 38 3.48 2.19 -10.71
N ASP A 39 2.47 2.98 -11.10
CA ASP A 39 2.67 4.38 -11.47
C ASP A 39 1.84 5.31 -10.58
N SER A 40 1.85 6.61 -10.91
CA SER A 40 1.17 7.61 -10.09
C SER A 40 -0.35 7.42 -10.06
N VAL A 41 -0.93 6.84 -11.09
CA VAL A 41 -2.37 6.54 -11.10
C VAL A 41 -2.67 5.47 -10.05
N ASP A 42 -1.81 4.47 -9.95
CA ASP A 42 -1.96 3.42 -8.95
C ASP A 42 -1.84 3.96 -7.53
N SER A 43 -1.02 4.99 -7.32
CA SER A 43 -0.92 5.60 -5.99
C SER A 43 -2.23 6.24 -5.55
N LEU A 44 -3.00 6.80 -6.48
CA LEU A 44 -4.33 7.34 -6.16
C LEU A 44 -5.29 6.25 -5.70
N GLU A 45 -5.20 5.07 -6.31
CA GLU A 45 -5.99 3.92 -5.88
C GLU A 45 -5.61 3.48 -4.46
N ILE A 46 -4.31 3.49 -4.16
CA ILE A 46 -3.82 3.15 -2.83
C ILE A 46 -4.36 4.14 -1.80
N ILE A 47 -4.29 5.43 -2.10
CA ILE A 47 -4.79 6.47 -1.19
C ILE A 47 -6.27 6.25 -0.89
N SER A 48 -7.06 5.98 -1.92
CA SER A 48 -8.49 5.74 -1.78
C SER A 48 -8.77 4.51 -0.92
N PHE A 49 -8.04 3.42 -1.17
CA PHE A 49 -8.20 2.19 -0.42
C PHE A 49 -7.86 2.37 1.06
N VAL A 50 -6.76 3.05 1.34
CA VAL A 50 -6.31 3.28 2.72
C VAL A 50 -7.32 4.14 3.48
N ASP A 51 -7.82 5.20 2.84
CA ASP A 51 -8.83 6.06 3.46
C ASP A 51 -10.10 5.27 3.78
N SER A 52 -10.58 4.48 2.81
CA SER A 52 -11.84 3.74 2.97
C SER A 52 -11.75 2.62 3.99
N ASN A 53 -10.60 1.96 4.08
CA ASN A 53 -10.46 0.75 4.89
C ASN A 53 -9.83 1.00 6.26
N PHE A 54 -8.99 2.01 6.37
CA PHE A 54 -8.25 2.28 7.61
C PHE A 54 -8.52 3.65 8.19
N ASN A 55 -9.30 4.46 7.49
CA ASN A 55 -9.64 5.82 7.92
C ASN A 55 -8.38 6.67 8.15
N VAL A 56 -7.40 6.49 7.28
CA VAL A 56 -6.13 7.23 7.31
C VAL A 56 -5.96 7.94 5.98
N SER A 57 -5.70 9.25 6.02
CA SER A 57 -5.49 10.03 4.80
C SER A 57 -4.02 10.03 4.41
N MET A 58 -3.74 9.61 3.19
CA MET A 58 -2.40 9.71 2.62
C MET A 58 -2.31 10.79 1.55
N THR A 59 -3.35 11.63 1.45
CA THR A 59 -3.36 12.74 0.48
C THR A 59 -2.29 13.75 0.85
N GLY A 60 -1.46 14.10 -0.12
CA GLY A 60 -0.42 15.09 0.08
C GLY A 60 0.86 14.59 0.72
N VAL A 61 0.92 13.30 1.10
CA VAL A 61 2.19 12.73 1.57
C VAL A 61 3.12 12.49 0.38
N GLY A 62 4.42 12.46 0.65
CA GLY A 62 5.41 12.21 -0.40
C GLY A 62 5.43 10.77 -0.86
N LYS A 63 6.44 10.42 -1.63
CA LYS A 63 6.59 9.07 -2.18
C LYS A 63 7.10 8.06 -1.16
N GLU A 64 7.71 8.52 -0.07
CA GLU A 64 8.36 7.63 0.89
C GLU A 64 7.44 6.56 1.46
N PRO A 65 6.21 6.86 1.91
CA PRO A 65 5.33 5.82 2.45
C PRO A 65 4.88 4.80 1.41
N PHE A 66 4.98 5.12 0.13
CA PHE A 66 4.50 4.26 -0.95
C PHE A 66 5.53 3.29 -1.48
N GLN A 67 6.68 3.16 -0.84
CA GLN A 67 7.77 2.32 -1.35
C GLN A 67 7.42 0.84 -1.32
N SER A 68 6.76 0.38 -0.26
CA SER A 68 6.42 -1.03 -0.11
C SER A 68 5.19 -1.17 0.79
N ILE A 69 4.68 -2.39 0.88
CA ILE A 69 3.59 -2.68 1.82
C ILE A 69 4.03 -2.38 3.25
N ASP A 70 5.28 -2.71 3.59
CA ASP A 70 5.82 -2.42 4.92
C ASP A 70 5.76 -0.92 5.23
N THR A 71 6.18 -0.07 4.30
CA THR A 71 6.19 1.38 4.54
C THR A 71 4.78 1.95 4.60
N ILE A 72 3.87 1.45 3.77
CA ILE A 72 2.47 1.88 3.82
C ILE A 72 1.85 1.48 5.16
N SER A 73 2.09 0.24 5.59
CA SER A 73 1.59 -0.26 6.85
C SER A 73 2.12 0.56 8.03
N ALA A 74 3.41 0.90 8.01
CA ALA A 74 4.01 1.72 9.05
C ALA A 74 3.36 3.11 9.10
N PHE A 75 3.07 3.71 7.96
CA PHE A 75 2.37 4.99 7.89
C PHE A 75 0.99 4.88 8.52
N ILE A 76 0.24 3.85 8.16
CA ILE A 76 -1.11 3.63 8.70
C ILE A 76 -1.05 3.47 10.21
N GLU A 77 -0.14 2.66 10.71
CA GLU A 77 -0.01 2.42 12.15
C GLU A 77 0.32 3.69 12.92
N SER A 78 1.15 4.56 12.35
CA SER A 78 1.57 5.79 13.02
C SER A 78 0.52 6.90 12.95
N HIS A 79 -0.44 6.80 12.03
CA HIS A 79 -1.45 7.84 11.82
C HIS A 79 -2.87 7.41 12.17
N LYS A 80 -3.03 6.21 12.69
CA LYS A 80 -4.33 5.74 13.14
C LYS A 80 -4.78 6.51 14.38
N ALA A 81 -6.04 6.88 14.38
CA ALA A 81 -6.64 7.53 15.51
C ALA A 81 -6.95 6.52 16.62
#